data_16b67caca1f14a83e6e44f172f9bc68b
#
_entry.id   16b67caca1f14a83e6e44f172f9bc68b
#
_cell.length_a   1.000
_cell.length_b   1.000
_cell.length_c   1.000
_cell.angle_alpha   90.00
_cell.angle_beta   90.00
_cell.angle_gamma   90.00
#
_symmetry.space_group_name_H-M   'P 1'
#
loop_
_entity.id
_entity.type
_entity.pdbx_description
1 polymer ?
#
loop_
_entity_poly.entity_id
_entity_poly.type
_entity_poly.pdbx_seq_one_letter_code
_entity_poly.pdbx_strand_id
1 'polypeptide(L)'
;MLQIVKIKKIVEACLEYVQTDFESKTDEKDSFLYKVLGDTQDGSFNYYEQAKNIFLRKETNPNNIKVVLEYPKDKTGLPAYVIREPGKTGGIANSIGKIESFMGGVPMYRDTRQYGLEIMCFSVNMNESILMSEILYALLLGSWDVLASQFLKIEFTMKELMMQNNLMPTPIFIRSIGLDLSSEEIVPGLVDTSLLGKIIFGKVNQVDSIALGDPTSIDGLPGVESEIVGFR
;
A
#
# COMPACT_ATOMS: atom_id res chain seq x y z
N MET A 1 -7.86 5.97 3.22
CA MET A 1 -6.61 6.72 2.98
C MET A 1 -5.65 5.88 2.15
N LEU A 2 -4.72 6.49 1.40
CA LEU A 2 -3.81 5.74 0.51
C LEU A 2 -2.64 5.13 1.30
N GLN A 3 -2.81 3.91 1.80
CA GLN A 3 -1.78 3.22 2.61
C GLN A 3 -0.51 2.93 1.80
N ILE A 4 -0.64 2.66 0.51
CA ILE A 4 0.49 2.48 -0.39
C ILE A 4 1.45 3.69 -0.38
N VAL A 5 0.92 4.91 -0.27
CA VAL A 5 1.75 6.14 -0.18
C VAL A 5 2.45 6.23 1.16
N LYS A 6 1.81 5.78 2.26
CA LYS A 6 2.46 5.74 3.57
C LYS A 6 3.63 4.77 3.58
N ILE A 7 3.42 3.56 3.06
CA ILE A 7 4.49 2.56 2.96
C ILE A 7 5.62 3.05 2.05
N LYS A 8 5.30 3.70 0.93
CA LYS A 8 6.33 4.32 0.08
C LYS A 8 7.21 5.29 0.88
N LYS A 9 6.60 6.19 1.64
CA LYS A 9 7.34 7.14 2.49
C LYS A 9 8.18 6.46 3.57
N ILE A 10 7.68 5.37 4.16
CA ILE A 10 8.45 4.58 5.15
C ILE A 10 9.68 3.96 4.47
N VAL A 11 9.51 3.36 3.29
CA VAL A 11 10.65 2.77 2.54
C VAL A 11 11.67 3.85 2.16
N GLU A 12 11.22 5.01 1.68
CA GLU A 12 12.10 6.13 1.36
C GLU A 12 12.87 6.62 2.60
N ALA A 13 12.18 6.76 3.74
CA ALA A 13 12.82 7.12 5.02
C ALA A 13 13.83 6.05 5.50
N CYS A 14 13.52 4.77 5.30
CA CYS A 14 14.45 3.68 5.59
C CYS A 14 15.74 3.77 4.75
N LEU A 15 15.62 4.10 3.46
CA LEU A 15 16.79 4.31 2.60
C LEU A 15 17.62 5.53 3.02
N GLU A 16 16.96 6.61 3.41
CA GLU A 16 17.63 7.81 3.93
C GLU A 16 18.33 7.53 5.27
N TYR A 17 17.71 6.71 6.12
CA TYR A 17 18.33 6.26 7.37
C TYR A 17 19.65 5.52 7.11
N VAL A 18 19.69 4.59 6.15
CA VAL A 18 20.93 3.85 5.81
C VAL A 18 22.05 4.81 5.44
N GLN A 19 21.76 5.82 4.62
CA GLN A 19 22.72 6.83 4.23
C GLN A 19 23.24 7.63 5.43
N THR A 20 22.31 8.14 6.24
CA THR A 20 22.64 8.97 7.41
C THR A 20 23.38 8.17 8.48
N ASP A 21 22.96 6.92 8.73
CA ASP A 21 23.63 6.03 9.66
C ASP A 21 25.08 5.80 9.24
N PHE A 22 25.30 5.47 7.96
CA PHE A 22 26.64 5.24 7.42
C PHE A 22 27.54 6.48 7.54
N GLU A 23 27.05 7.66 7.17
CA GLU A 23 27.78 8.92 7.23
C GLU A 23 28.11 9.36 8.67
N SER A 24 27.27 8.98 9.63
CA SER A 24 27.45 9.33 11.07
C SER A 24 28.48 8.49 11.79
N LYS A 25 28.89 7.34 11.25
CA LYS A 25 29.78 6.39 11.92
C LYS A 25 31.25 6.64 11.54
N THR A 26 32.08 6.61 12.55
CA THR A 26 33.53 6.71 12.36
C THR A 26 34.15 5.38 11.90
N ASP A 27 33.60 4.25 12.40
CA ASP A 27 33.96 2.90 11.96
C ASP A 27 32.80 2.32 11.13
N GLU A 28 33.10 1.88 9.91
CA GLU A 28 32.13 1.24 9.04
C GLU A 28 31.48 -0.01 9.66
N LYS A 29 32.18 -0.67 10.57
CA LYS A 29 31.69 -1.86 11.30
C LYS A 29 30.52 -1.53 12.23
N ASP A 30 30.39 -0.29 12.65
CA ASP A 30 29.29 0.17 13.48
C ASP A 30 28.03 0.54 12.67
N SER A 31 28.16 0.57 11.34
CA SER A 31 27.03 0.90 10.44
C SER A 31 25.97 -0.19 10.42
N PHE A 32 24.74 0.21 10.15
CA PHE A 32 23.62 -0.70 9.97
C PHE A 32 23.91 -1.77 8.90
N LEU A 33 24.44 -1.36 7.75
CA LEU A 33 24.78 -2.28 6.66
C LEU A 33 25.76 -3.36 7.10
N TYR A 34 26.81 -2.99 7.85
CA TYR A 34 27.78 -3.96 8.33
C TYR A 34 27.17 -4.89 9.38
N LYS A 35 26.35 -4.37 10.29
CA LYS A 35 25.66 -5.19 11.30
C LYS A 35 24.70 -6.22 10.71
N VAL A 36 24.10 -5.91 9.59
CA VAL A 36 23.18 -6.84 8.90
C VAL A 36 23.93 -7.85 8.04
N LEU A 37 24.94 -7.41 7.30
CA LEU A 37 25.62 -8.25 6.31
C LEU A 37 26.95 -8.81 6.79
N GLY A 38 27.69 -8.05 7.61
CA GLY A 38 29.00 -8.42 8.09
C GLY A 38 29.96 -8.76 6.96
N ASP A 39 30.67 -9.87 7.15
CA ASP A 39 31.64 -10.40 6.18
C ASP A 39 31.00 -11.46 5.25
N THR A 40 29.68 -11.38 5.02
CA THR A 40 28.97 -12.37 4.18
C THR A 40 29.44 -12.29 2.72
N GLN A 41 29.91 -13.44 2.21
CA GLN A 41 30.41 -13.57 0.85
C GLN A 41 29.89 -14.86 0.21
N ASP A 42 29.63 -14.79 -1.10
CA ASP A 42 29.35 -15.95 -1.92
C ASP A 42 30.24 -15.91 -3.17
N GLY A 43 31.27 -16.77 -3.17
CA GLY A 43 32.29 -16.78 -4.21
C GLY A 43 33.00 -15.42 -4.31
N SER A 44 32.86 -14.75 -5.45
CA SER A 44 33.39 -13.40 -5.70
C SER A 44 32.45 -12.27 -5.29
N PHE A 45 31.23 -12.59 -4.87
CA PHE A 45 30.22 -11.60 -4.51
C PHE A 45 30.31 -11.26 -3.01
N ASN A 46 30.80 -10.07 -2.71
CA ASN A 46 30.82 -9.49 -1.37
C ASN A 46 29.55 -8.68 -1.14
N TYR A 47 28.65 -9.19 -0.29
CA TYR A 47 27.34 -8.58 -0.04
C TYR A 47 27.46 -7.18 0.58
N TYR A 48 28.39 -6.97 1.51
CA TYR A 48 28.58 -5.68 2.15
C TYR A 48 29.08 -4.61 1.15
N GLU A 49 30.09 -4.92 0.35
CA GLU A 49 30.60 -3.99 -0.66
C GLU A 49 29.55 -3.67 -1.73
N GLN A 50 28.75 -4.65 -2.13
CA GLN A 50 27.66 -4.42 -3.05
C GLN A 50 26.55 -3.59 -2.43
N ALA A 51 26.23 -3.82 -1.15
CA ALA A 51 25.27 -2.99 -0.42
C ALA A 51 25.69 -1.52 -0.40
N LYS A 52 26.97 -1.23 -0.09
CA LYS A 52 27.50 0.15 -0.15
C LYS A 52 27.32 0.77 -1.54
N ASN A 53 27.52 0.00 -2.59
CA ASN A 53 27.38 0.51 -3.96
C ASN A 53 25.93 0.83 -4.33
N ILE A 54 24.97 0.08 -3.81
CA ILE A 54 23.55 0.17 -4.16
C ILE A 54 22.83 1.18 -3.25
N PHE A 55 23.08 1.12 -1.95
CA PHE A 55 22.32 1.89 -0.95
C PHE A 55 22.90 3.26 -0.65
N LEU A 56 24.23 3.42 -0.78
CA LEU A 56 24.87 4.69 -0.49
C LEU A 56 24.97 5.55 -1.75
N ARG A 57 24.49 6.78 -1.63
CA ARG A 57 24.60 7.79 -2.70
C ARG A 57 26.05 8.23 -2.86
N LYS A 58 26.58 8.08 -4.06
CA LYS A 58 27.87 8.64 -4.46
C LYS A 58 27.62 9.59 -5.63
N GLU A 59 28.32 10.73 -5.67
CA GLU A 59 28.20 11.71 -6.76
C GLU A 59 28.45 11.08 -8.14
N THR A 60 29.21 10.00 -8.18
CA THR A 60 29.61 9.29 -9.41
C THR A 60 28.73 8.08 -9.74
N ASN A 61 27.79 7.68 -8.86
CA ASN A 61 27.00 6.50 -9.07
C ASN A 61 25.51 6.84 -9.32
N PRO A 62 25.03 6.74 -10.57
CA PRO A 62 23.63 7.00 -10.90
C PRO A 62 22.69 5.88 -10.42
N ASN A 63 23.19 4.74 -9.92
CA ASN A 63 22.43 3.56 -9.56
C ASN A 63 21.83 3.66 -8.15
N ASN A 64 21.20 4.77 -7.82
CA ASN A 64 20.41 4.86 -6.59
C ASN A 64 19.13 4.03 -6.73
N ILE A 65 18.81 3.26 -5.71
CA ILE A 65 17.53 2.53 -5.66
C ILE A 65 16.38 3.51 -5.76
N LYS A 66 15.51 3.29 -6.73
CA LYS A 66 14.29 4.08 -6.92
C LYS A 66 13.13 3.42 -6.20
N VAL A 67 12.32 4.20 -5.51
CA VAL A 67 11.06 3.74 -4.91
C VAL A 67 9.90 4.24 -5.74
N VAL A 68 9.23 3.33 -6.44
CA VAL A 68 8.20 3.68 -7.42
C VAL A 68 6.91 2.89 -7.19
N LEU A 69 5.79 3.39 -7.71
CA LEU A 69 4.48 2.72 -7.69
C LEU A 69 4.18 2.04 -9.03
N GLU A 70 4.97 2.35 -10.05
CA GLU A 70 4.82 1.79 -11.39
C GLU A 70 6.00 0.87 -11.72
N TYR A 71 5.76 -0.11 -12.56
CA TYR A 71 6.84 -0.98 -13.03
C TYR A 71 7.84 -0.20 -13.87
N PRO A 72 9.15 -0.44 -13.68
CA PRO A 72 10.16 0.14 -14.54
C PRO A 72 9.94 -0.33 -15.99
N LYS A 73 9.94 0.62 -16.92
CA LYS A 73 9.72 0.34 -18.36
C LYS A 73 10.97 -0.14 -19.07
N ASP A 74 12.11 0.14 -18.49
CA ASP A 74 13.42 -0.18 -19.03
C ASP A 74 14.45 -0.47 -17.91
N LYS A 75 15.65 -0.90 -18.31
CA LYS A 75 16.75 -1.19 -17.37
C LYS A 75 17.32 0.04 -16.68
N THR A 76 17.13 1.22 -17.23
CA THR A 76 17.67 2.47 -16.65
C THR A 76 16.94 2.82 -15.34
N GLY A 77 15.80 2.19 -15.11
CA GLY A 77 15.05 2.29 -13.87
C GLY A 77 15.47 1.33 -12.77
N LEU A 78 16.48 0.47 -12.99
CA LEU A 78 16.94 -0.54 -12.03
C LEU A 78 18.27 -0.12 -11.38
N PRO A 79 18.53 -0.55 -10.13
CA PRO A 79 17.66 -1.30 -9.23
C PRO A 79 16.48 -0.47 -8.68
N ALA A 80 15.35 -1.12 -8.38
CA ALA A 80 14.16 -0.41 -7.92
C ALA A 80 13.32 -1.22 -6.91
N TYR A 81 12.69 -0.53 -5.98
CA TYR A 81 11.58 -1.03 -5.18
C TYR A 81 10.27 -0.58 -5.83
N VAL A 82 9.44 -1.54 -6.20
CA VAL A 82 8.11 -1.29 -6.74
C VAL A 82 7.09 -1.67 -5.70
N ILE A 83 6.28 -0.72 -5.26
CA ILE A 83 5.26 -0.97 -4.24
C ILE A 83 3.90 -1.10 -4.92
N ARG A 84 3.20 -2.18 -4.61
CA ARG A 84 1.86 -2.48 -5.14
C ARG A 84 0.88 -2.83 -4.04
N GLU A 85 -0.39 -2.61 -4.33
CA GLU A 85 -1.53 -3.02 -3.52
C GLU A 85 -2.38 -4.02 -4.33
N PRO A 86 -1.98 -5.32 -4.36
CA PRO A 86 -2.69 -6.32 -5.14
C PRO A 86 -4.07 -6.66 -4.57
N GLY A 87 -4.27 -6.42 -3.28
CA GLY A 87 -5.54 -6.71 -2.62
C GLY A 87 -5.85 -5.74 -1.50
N LYS A 88 -7.14 -5.44 -1.38
CA LYS A 88 -7.71 -4.64 -0.31
C LYS A 88 -9.06 -5.22 0.08
N THR A 89 -9.23 -5.52 1.34
CA THR A 89 -10.49 -6.00 1.88
C THR A 89 -10.95 -5.02 2.96
N GLY A 90 -12.12 -4.43 2.76
CA GLY A 90 -12.76 -3.58 3.73
C GLY A 90 -14.01 -4.24 4.26
N GLY A 91 -14.53 -3.70 5.35
CA GLY A 91 -15.82 -4.14 5.86
C GLY A 91 -15.78 -5.48 6.58
N ILE A 92 -14.93 -5.62 7.59
CA ILE A 92 -15.13 -6.72 8.54
C ILE A 92 -16.52 -6.55 9.13
N ALA A 93 -17.34 -7.60 9.03
CA ALA A 93 -18.79 -7.60 9.27
C ALA A 93 -19.25 -6.92 10.58
N ASN A 94 -18.38 -6.78 11.56
CA ASN A 94 -18.67 -6.15 12.85
C ASN A 94 -18.32 -4.65 12.93
N SER A 95 -17.69 -4.07 11.90
CA SER A 95 -17.24 -2.68 11.91
C SER A 95 -17.85 -1.81 10.82
N ILE A 96 -18.52 -2.40 9.84
CA ILE A 96 -19.17 -1.64 8.77
C ILE A 96 -20.36 -0.86 9.32
N GLY A 97 -20.35 0.45 9.08
CA GLY A 97 -21.48 1.32 9.37
C GLY A 97 -21.64 1.69 10.85
N LYS A 98 -20.68 1.39 11.72
CA LYS A 98 -20.71 1.96 13.07
C LYS A 98 -20.42 3.44 13.01
N ILE A 99 -21.40 4.23 13.43
CA ILE A 99 -21.20 5.65 13.72
C ILE A 99 -20.34 5.71 14.99
N GLU A 100 -19.15 6.28 14.86
CA GLU A 100 -18.24 6.45 16.00
C GLU A 100 -18.51 7.75 16.73
N SER A 101 -18.72 8.80 15.96
CA SER A 101 -18.88 10.17 16.48
C SER A 101 -19.61 11.05 15.49
N PHE A 102 -19.92 12.25 15.92
CA PHE A 102 -20.41 13.32 15.05
C PHE A 102 -19.42 14.49 15.09
N MET A 103 -19.01 14.97 13.92
CA MET A 103 -18.18 16.16 13.79
C MET A 103 -18.95 17.21 12.99
N GLY A 104 -19.31 18.31 13.66
CA GLY A 104 -20.10 19.36 13.03
C GLY A 104 -21.46 18.89 12.49
N GLY A 105 -22.10 17.91 13.14
CA GLY A 105 -23.37 17.34 12.69
C GLY A 105 -23.24 16.23 11.63
N VAL A 106 -22.01 15.97 11.13
CA VAL A 106 -21.74 14.90 10.16
C VAL A 106 -21.41 13.61 10.91
N PRO A 107 -22.09 12.48 10.64
CA PRO A 107 -21.72 11.20 11.24
C PRO A 107 -20.36 10.73 10.71
N MET A 108 -19.53 10.24 11.60
CA MET A 108 -18.23 9.66 11.30
C MET A 108 -18.33 8.13 11.43
N TYR A 109 -17.99 7.43 10.37
CA TYR A 109 -18.02 5.97 10.32
C TYR A 109 -16.64 5.41 10.51
N ARG A 110 -16.51 4.41 11.41
CA ARG A 110 -15.28 3.64 11.57
C ARG A 110 -15.34 2.40 10.70
N ASP A 111 -14.24 2.13 9.99
CA ASP A 111 -14.06 0.91 9.20
C ASP A 111 -12.66 0.33 9.49
N THR A 112 -12.58 -1.00 9.67
CA THR A 112 -11.30 -1.70 9.79
C THR A 112 -11.01 -2.38 8.46
N ARG A 113 -9.90 -1.99 7.84
CA ARG A 113 -9.51 -2.49 6.53
C ARG A 113 -8.25 -3.32 6.61
N GLN A 114 -8.23 -4.37 5.80
CA GLN A 114 -7.04 -5.19 5.56
C GLN A 114 -6.47 -4.84 4.19
N TYR A 115 -5.16 -4.68 4.14
CA TYR A 115 -4.40 -4.35 2.95
C TYR A 115 -3.35 -5.41 2.73
N GLY A 116 -3.36 -6.05 1.57
CA GLY A 116 -2.23 -6.80 1.07
C GLY A 116 -1.37 -5.86 0.24
N LEU A 117 -0.22 -5.47 0.75
CA LEU A 117 0.77 -4.68 0.01
C LEU A 117 1.95 -5.57 -0.36
N GLU A 118 2.62 -5.23 -1.43
CA GLU A 118 3.77 -5.98 -1.91
C GLU A 118 4.86 -5.01 -2.33
N ILE A 119 6.07 -5.19 -1.77
CA ILE A 119 7.26 -4.45 -2.16
C ILE A 119 8.15 -5.39 -2.96
N MET A 120 8.25 -5.14 -4.25
CA MET A 120 9.06 -5.95 -5.15
C MET A 120 10.42 -5.31 -5.35
N CYS A 121 11.48 -6.10 -5.15
CA CYS A 121 12.87 -5.75 -5.35
C CYS A 121 13.28 -6.18 -6.76
N PHE A 122 13.40 -5.23 -7.67
CA PHE A 122 13.79 -5.47 -9.06
C PHE A 122 15.27 -5.24 -9.26
N SER A 123 15.96 -6.23 -9.83
CA SER A 123 17.36 -6.11 -10.24
C SER A 123 17.67 -6.94 -11.50
N VAL A 124 18.77 -6.60 -12.16
CA VAL A 124 19.35 -7.38 -13.26
C VAL A 124 20.23 -8.53 -12.74
N ASN A 125 20.51 -8.59 -11.44
CA ASN A 125 21.36 -9.60 -10.80
C ASN A 125 20.57 -10.26 -9.66
N MET A 126 20.60 -11.59 -9.60
CA MET A 126 19.90 -12.36 -8.57
C MET A 126 20.42 -12.05 -7.15
N ASN A 127 21.74 -12.05 -6.98
CA ASN A 127 22.34 -11.76 -5.66
C ASN A 127 22.03 -10.34 -5.19
N GLU A 128 21.94 -9.39 -6.12
CA GLU A 128 21.52 -8.02 -5.83
C GLU A 128 20.04 -7.95 -5.39
N SER A 129 19.14 -8.70 -6.04
CA SER A 129 17.73 -8.75 -5.62
C SER A 129 17.56 -9.42 -4.25
N ILE A 130 18.39 -10.43 -3.93
CA ILE A 130 18.45 -11.05 -2.60
C ILE A 130 18.89 -10.00 -1.58
N LEU A 131 20.03 -9.35 -1.84
CA LEU A 131 20.58 -8.30 -0.99
C LEU A 131 19.57 -7.19 -0.70
N MET A 132 18.89 -6.69 -1.73
CA MET A 132 17.88 -5.66 -1.60
C MET A 132 16.72 -6.11 -0.70
N SER A 133 16.25 -7.34 -0.86
CA SER A 133 15.15 -7.86 -0.06
C SER A 133 15.53 -8.05 1.41
N GLU A 134 16.72 -8.57 1.69
CA GLU A 134 17.19 -8.81 3.06
C GLU A 134 17.40 -7.49 3.81
N ILE A 135 18.05 -6.50 3.18
CA ILE A 135 18.25 -5.18 3.80
C ILE A 135 16.91 -4.47 4.03
N LEU A 136 16.01 -4.50 3.04
CA LEU A 136 14.70 -3.87 3.21
C LEU A 136 13.90 -4.55 4.33
N TYR A 137 13.93 -5.89 4.42
CA TYR A 137 13.29 -6.63 5.50
C TYR A 137 13.85 -6.22 6.86
N ALA A 138 15.17 -6.14 7.00
CA ALA A 138 15.83 -5.72 8.23
C ALA A 138 15.46 -4.27 8.62
N LEU A 139 15.37 -3.36 7.64
CA LEU A 139 14.94 -1.98 7.84
C LEU A 139 13.48 -1.87 8.29
N LEU A 140 12.59 -2.61 7.65
CA LEU A 140 11.17 -2.65 8.04
C LEU A 140 11.00 -3.23 9.43
N LEU A 141 11.76 -4.26 9.77
CA LEU A 141 11.75 -4.84 11.11
C LEU A 141 12.32 -3.86 12.15
N GLY A 142 13.41 -3.16 11.81
CA GLY A 142 13.99 -2.12 12.67
C GLY A 142 13.08 -0.90 12.84
N SER A 143 12.18 -0.65 11.90
CA SER A 143 11.16 0.41 11.98
C SER A 143 9.83 -0.06 12.58
N TRP A 144 9.83 -1.21 13.29
CA TRP A 144 8.61 -1.83 13.83
C TRP A 144 7.74 -0.88 14.65
N ASP A 145 8.32 -0.07 15.52
CA ASP A 145 7.58 0.87 16.38
C ASP A 145 6.81 1.91 15.54
N VAL A 146 7.40 2.38 14.45
CA VAL A 146 6.76 3.32 13.52
C VAL A 146 5.61 2.64 12.80
N LEU A 147 5.82 1.41 12.33
CA LEU A 147 4.78 0.62 11.68
C LEU A 147 3.63 0.30 12.65
N ALA A 148 3.96 -0.18 13.86
CA ALA A 148 2.97 -0.53 14.87
C ALA A 148 2.14 0.68 15.35
N SER A 149 2.68 1.89 15.28
CA SER A 149 1.93 3.11 15.56
C SER A 149 0.88 3.45 14.48
N GLN A 150 1.03 2.93 13.27
CA GLN A 150 0.18 3.24 12.12
C GLN A 150 -0.81 2.13 11.77
N PHE A 151 -0.51 0.88 12.15
CA PHE A 151 -1.25 -0.30 11.79
C PHE A 151 -1.57 -1.17 13.00
N LEU A 152 -2.77 -1.74 13.04
CA LEU A 152 -3.22 -2.64 14.11
C LEU A 152 -2.60 -4.03 14.01
N LYS A 153 -2.35 -4.48 12.78
CA LYS A 153 -1.76 -5.78 12.49
C LYS A 153 -0.75 -5.60 11.36
N ILE A 154 0.39 -6.29 11.51
CA ILE A 154 1.45 -6.29 10.53
C ILE A 154 1.98 -7.71 10.43
N GLU A 155 1.97 -8.27 9.23
CA GLU A 155 2.60 -9.56 8.92
C GLU A 155 3.49 -9.39 7.69
N PHE A 156 4.69 -9.98 7.74
CA PHE A 156 5.63 -9.99 6.64
C PHE A 156 5.70 -11.37 6.01
N THR A 157 5.74 -11.42 4.69
CA THR A 157 6.01 -12.62 3.91
C THR A 157 7.07 -12.32 2.86
N MET A 158 7.99 -13.26 2.63
CA MET A 158 9.00 -13.12 1.58
C MET A 158 8.76 -14.20 0.51
N LYS A 159 8.82 -13.78 -0.75
CA LYS A 159 8.61 -14.68 -1.90
C LYS A 159 9.60 -14.33 -3.01
N GLU A 160 10.09 -15.37 -3.68
CA GLU A 160 10.78 -15.21 -4.94
C GLU A 160 9.77 -15.32 -6.08
N LEU A 161 9.76 -14.33 -6.95
CA LEU A 161 8.87 -14.28 -8.10
C LEU A 161 9.66 -14.61 -9.34
N MET A 162 9.45 -15.81 -9.88
CA MET A 162 9.93 -16.15 -11.22
C MET A 162 9.03 -15.46 -12.24
N MET A 163 9.48 -14.37 -12.85
CA MET A 163 8.78 -13.84 -14.02
C MET A 163 8.94 -14.81 -15.19
N GLN A 164 7.83 -15.29 -15.73
CA GLN A 164 7.78 -15.85 -17.06
C GLN A 164 7.97 -14.70 -18.05
N ASN A 165 9.19 -14.59 -18.53
CA ASN A 165 9.73 -13.43 -19.25
C ASN A 165 9.29 -13.35 -20.71
N ASN A 166 8.01 -13.17 -21.00
CA ASN A 166 7.59 -12.84 -22.37
C ASN A 166 7.52 -11.33 -22.64
N LEU A 167 7.75 -10.49 -21.64
CA LEU A 167 7.57 -9.04 -21.76
C LEU A 167 8.85 -8.21 -21.69
N MET A 168 9.98 -8.81 -21.28
CA MET A 168 11.26 -8.08 -21.19
C MET A 168 12.40 -8.87 -21.83
N PRO A 169 13.26 -8.20 -22.63
CA PRO A 169 14.31 -8.85 -23.43
C PRO A 169 15.51 -9.37 -22.63
N THR A 170 15.50 -9.23 -21.31
CA THR A 170 16.60 -9.67 -20.42
C THR A 170 16.05 -10.23 -19.14
N PRO A 171 16.73 -11.21 -18.52
CA PRO A 171 16.32 -11.73 -17.23
C PRO A 171 16.34 -10.60 -16.21
N ILE A 172 15.21 -10.40 -15.54
CA ILE A 172 15.05 -9.53 -14.38
C ILE A 172 14.71 -10.45 -13.22
N PHE A 173 15.43 -10.27 -12.13
CA PHE A 173 15.21 -11.00 -10.90
C PHE A 173 14.33 -10.17 -9.98
N ILE A 174 13.31 -10.82 -9.42
CA ILE A 174 12.34 -10.16 -8.56
C ILE A 174 12.18 -10.97 -7.29
N ARG A 175 12.39 -10.33 -6.17
CA ARG A 175 11.96 -10.79 -4.87
C ARG A 175 10.92 -9.85 -4.31
N SER A 176 9.94 -10.40 -3.60
CA SER A 176 8.91 -9.57 -3.00
C SER A 176 8.82 -9.79 -1.49
N ILE A 177 8.56 -8.69 -0.80
CA ILE A 177 8.17 -8.66 0.59
C ILE A 177 6.69 -8.31 0.61
N GLY A 178 5.86 -9.27 1.00
CA GLY A 178 4.45 -9.06 1.24
C GLY A 178 4.22 -8.47 2.62
N LEU A 179 3.31 -7.52 2.70
CA LEU A 179 2.89 -6.81 3.90
C LEU A 179 1.39 -6.97 4.05
N ASP A 180 0.96 -7.80 4.97
CA ASP A 180 -0.45 -7.89 5.35
C ASP A 180 -0.72 -6.97 6.53
N LEU A 181 -1.41 -5.87 6.27
CA LEU A 181 -1.64 -4.78 7.19
C LEU A 181 -3.11 -4.63 7.53
N SER A 182 -3.42 -4.29 8.77
CA SER A 182 -4.77 -3.84 9.15
C SER A 182 -4.71 -2.44 9.72
N SER A 183 -5.64 -1.59 9.31
CA SER A 183 -5.77 -0.25 9.88
C SER A 183 -7.23 0.13 10.10
N GLU A 184 -7.47 0.94 11.12
CA GLU A 184 -8.76 1.62 11.29
C GLU A 184 -8.76 2.90 10.47
N GLU A 185 -9.87 3.13 9.80
CA GLU A 185 -10.13 4.37 9.07
C GLU A 185 -11.45 4.98 9.52
N ILE A 186 -11.43 6.28 9.75
CA ILE A 186 -12.63 7.04 10.05
C ILE A 186 -12.99 7.81 8.79
N VAL A 187 -14.21 7.59 8.31
CA VAL A 187 -14.72 8.20 7.08
C VAL A 187 -15.94 9.06 7.41
N PRO A 188 -15.97 10.32 6.98
CA PRO A 188 -17.14 11.16 7.16
C PRO A 188 -18.32 10.62 6.34
N GLY A 189 -19.49 10.61 6.94
CA GLY A 189 -20.73 10.31 6.24
C GLY A 189 -21.05 11.38 5.20
N LEU A 190 -21.78 11.00 4.18
CA LEU A 190 -22.26 11.95 3.18
C LEU A 190 -23.42 12.74 3.75
N VAL A 191 -23.31 14.07 3.73
CA VAL A 191 -24.31 14.97 4.28
C VAL A 191 -25.56 14.99 3.41
N ASP A 192 -25.39 14.92 2.10
CA ASP A 192 -26.48 14.90 1.14
C ASP A 192 -26.48 13.62 0.31
N THR A 193 -27.27 12.65 0.76
CA THR A 193 -27.46 11.37 0.05
C THR A 193 -28.47 11.47 -1.08
N SER A 194 -29.23 12.56 -1.17
CA SER A 194 -30.23 12.76 -2.22
C SER A 194 -29.59 12.85 -3.61
N LEU A 195 -28.40 13.43 -3.70
CA LEU A 195 -27.61 13.49 -4.93
C LEU A 195 -27.21 12.10 -5.43
N LEU A 196 -26.78 11.21 -4.52
CA LEU A 196 -26.46 9.83 -4.86
C LEU A 196 -27.69 9.05 -5.34
N GLY A 197 -28.83 9.24 -4.68
CA GLY A 197 -30.08 8.65 -5.11
C GLY A 197 -30.42 9.05 -6.57
N LYS A 198 -30.24 10.32 -6.91
CA LYS A 198 -30.46 10.81 -8.28
C LYS A 198 -29.48 10.22 -9.30
N ILE A 199 -28.22 10.01 -8.92
CA ILE A 199 -27.20 9.44 -9.81
C ILE A 199 -27.43 7.94 -10.02
N ILE A 200 -27.73 7.17 -8.95
CA ILE A 200 -27.84 5.71 -9.01
C ILE A 200 -29.17 5.29 -9.61
N PHE A 201 -30.27 5.91 -9.19
CA PHE A 201 -31.64 5.50 -9.57
C PHE A 201 -32.22 6.30 -10.77
N GLY A 202 -31.45 7.16 -11.38
CA GLY A 202 -31.86 7.91 -12.54
C GLY A 202 -33.09 8.81 -12.29
N LYS A 203 -34.09 8.80 -13.16
CA LYS A 203 -35.29 9.62 -13.05
C LYS A 203 -36.30 9.08 -12.01
N VAL A 204 -35.89 8.87 -10.78
CA VAL A 204 -36.81 8.61 -9.65
C VAL A 204 -37.54 9.91 -9.23
N ASN A 205 -37.27 11.00 -9.93
CA ASN A 205 -37.61 12.38 -9.56
C ASN A 205 -39.09 12.70 -9.43
N GLN A 206 -39.97 11.82 -9.90
CA GLN A 206 -41.42 12.07 -9.77
C GLN A 206 -42.10 11.23 -8.69
N VAL A 207 -41.49 10.09 -8.34
CA VAL A 207 -42.06 9.19 -7.32
C VAL A 207 -41.69 9.64 -5.93
N ASP A 208 -40.43 10.13 -5.73
CA ASP A 208 -39.94 10.56 -4.41
C ASP A 208 -40.70 11.76 -3.85
N SER A 209 -41.13 12.68 -4.69
CA SER A 209 -41.88 13.86 -4.24
C SER A 209 -43.31 13.53 -3.80
N ILE A 210 -43.87 12.44 -4.32
CA ILE A 210 -45.22 11.99 -3.98
C ILE A 210 -45.19 11.08 -2.71
N ALA A 211 -44.16 10.23 -2.59
CA ALA A 211 -44.04 9.28 -1.49
C ALA A 211 -43.71 9.94 -0.16
N LEU A 212 -43.04 11.09 -0.18
CA LEU A 212 -42.61 11.81 1.04
C LEU A 212 -43.58 12.90 1.52
N GLY A 213 -44.57 13.24 0.69
CA GLY A 213 -45.45 14.38 0.96
C GLY A 213 -46.82 14.06 1.55
N ASP A 214 -47.48 12.99 1.15
CA ASP A 214 -48.81 12.66 1.62
C ASP A 214 -49.20 11.21 1.32
N PRO A 215 -49.27 10.34 2.35
CA PRO A 215 -49.67 8.94 2.16
C PRO A 215 -51.07 8.76 1.59
N THR A 216 -51.93 9.75 1.64
CA THR A 216 -53.28 9.68 1.09
C THR A 216 -53.35 9.93 -0.42
N SER A 217 -52.28 10.45 -1.03
CA SER A 217 -52.21 10.71 -2.49
C SER A 217 -51.75 9.49 -3.30
N ILE A 218 -51.30 8.41 -2.62
CA ILE A 218 -50.83 7.19 -3.27
C ILE A 218 -51.98 6.31 -3.77
N ASP A 219 -53.11 6.36 -3.11
CA ASP A 219 -54.29 5.51 -3.43
C ASP A 219 -55.04 5.90 -4.69
N GLY A 220 -54.65 6.97 -5.37
CA GLY A 220 -55.37 7.49 -6.55
C GLY A 220 -54.64 7.38 -7.87
N LEU A 221 -53.47 6.84 -7.96
CA LEU A 221 -52.68 6.77 -9.21
C LEU A 221 -52.73 5.35 -9.79
N PRO A 222 -53.39 5.14 -10.94
CA PRO A 222 -53.40 3.85 -11.61
C PRO A 222 -51.99 3.54 -12.13
N GLY A 223 -51.39 2.45 -11.66
CA GLY A 223 -50.07 1.96 -12.09
C GLY A 223 -48.96 1.97 -11.06
N VAL A 224 -49.19 2.53 -9.87
CA VAL A 224 -48.14 2.56 -8.81
C VAL A 224 -48.09 1.25 -8.03
N GLU A 225 -49.17 0.47 -7.96
CA GLU A 225 -49.22 -0.81 -7.24
C GLU A 225 -48.28 -1.88 -7.83
N SER A 226 -47.96 -1.81 -9.13
CA SER A 226 -47.09 -2.82 -9.76
C SER A 226 -45.58 -2.62 -9.49
N GLU A 227 -45.15 -1.41 -9.15
CA GLU A 227 -43.72 -1.13 -8.89
C GLU A 227 -43.28 -1.30 -7.42
N ILE A 228 -44.25 -1.17 -6.47
CA ILE A 228 -43.95 -1.31 -5.04
C ILE A 228 -43.86 -2.80 -4.63
N VAL A 229 -44.50 -3.71 -5.38
CA VAL A 229 -44.47 -5.16 -5.07
C VAL A 229 -43.12 -5.81 -5.44
N GLY A 230 -42.26 -5.16 -6.18
CA GLY A 230 -40.92 -5.65 -6.54
C GLY A 230 -39.85 -5.52 -5.45
N PHE A 231 -40.17 -4.89 -4.32
CA PHE A 231 -39.21 -4.65 -3.22
C PHE A 231 -39.64 -5.32 -1.90
N ARG A 232 -39.91 -6.62 -1.96
CA ARG A 232 -39.99 -7.47 -0.77
C ARG A 232 -38.99 -8.60 -0.82
#